data_ac0838a5b8794ab9f9044ade23c85d5f
#
_entry.id   ac0838a5b8794ab9f9044ade23c85d5f
#
_cell.length_a   1.000
_cell.length_b   1.000
_cell.length_c   1.000
_cell.angle_alpha   90.00
_cell.angle_beta   90.00
_cell.angle_gamma   90.00
#
_symmetry.space_group_name_H-M   'P 1'
#
loop_
_entity.id
_entity.type
_entity.pdbx_description
1 polymer ?
#
loop_
_entity_poly.entity_id
_entity_poly.type
_entity_poly.pdbx_seq_one_letter_code
_entity_poly.pdbx_strand_id
1 'polypeptide(L)'
;PATWNMDPELLEVAIKDRIAQTGKKPKAIIPVALYGMPYDCTRIMEIANRYGIPVIEDAAEGFGSKFKGQMLGTFGKFGVLSFNGNKMITTSGGGALICEDAESKNRIMWYATQARDAYPYYQHTAIGYNYRMTNLQAALGVAQMEELPEFTKMGEYRAKVRFVDGSGNKTKIFDCL
;
A
#
# COMPACT_ATOMS: atom_id res chain seq x y z
N PRO A 1 -15.60 -5.34 -13.75
CA PRO A 1 -14.18 -5.06 -13.47
C PRO A 1 -13.35 -6.31 -13.70
N ALA A 2 -12.47 -6.25 -14.71
CA ALA A 2 -11.70 -7.42 -15.13
C ALA A 2 -10.57 -7.80 -14.13
N THR A 3 -10.10 -6.81 -13.35
CA THR A 3 -8.93 -6.96 -12.48
C THR A 3 -9.23 -6.80 -10.99
N TRP A 4 -10.43 -6.38 -10.61
CA TRP A 4 -10.83 -6.00 -9.24
C TRP A 4 -10.03 -4.84 -8.64
N ASN A 5 -9.05 -4.32 -9.35
CA ASN A 5 -8.31 -3.12 -8.99
C ASN A 5 -9.05 -1.84 -9.44
N MET A 6 -8.57 -0.69 -8.96
CA MET A 6 -9.10 0.60 -9.36
C MET A 6 -9.02 0.78 -10.88
N ASP A 7 -10.16 1.09 -11.49
CA ASP A 7 -10.27 1.37 -12.92
C ASP A 7 -9.87 2.82 -13.19
N PRO A 8 -8.86 3.10 -14.05
CA PRO A 8 -8.39 4.45 -14.31
C PRO A 8 -9.44 5.35 -14.93
N GLU A 9 -10.29 4.82 -15.83
CA GLU A 9 -11.33 5.60 -16.51
C GLU A 9 -12.41 6.01 -15.51
N LEU A 10 -12.83 5.09 -14.65
CA LEU A 10 -13.81 5.39 -13.60
C LEU A 10 -13.21 6.31 -12.51
N LEU A 11 -11.92 6.22 -12.24
CA LEU A 11 -11.24 7.16 -11.35
C LEU A 11 -11.36 8.59 -11.87
N GLU A 12 -11.07 8.80 -13.15
CA GLU A 12 -11.16 10.15 -13.75
C GLU A 12 -12.59 10.68 -13.74
N VAL A 13 -13.57 9.83 -14.03
CA VAL A 13 -14.99 10.18 -13.92
C VAL A 13 -15.35 10.60 -12.50
N ALA A 14 -14.93 9.83 -11.48
CA ALA A 14 -15.20 10.13 -10.08
C ALA A 14 -14.55 11.44 -9.61
N ILE A 15 -13.34 11.76 -10.09
CA ILE A 15 -12.67 13.04 -9.79
C ILE A 15 -13.48 14.21 -10.38
N LYS A 16 -13.89 14.11 -11.64
CA LYS A 16 -14.67 15.15 -12.32
C LYS A 16 -16.03 15.38 -11.64
N ASP A 17 -16.72 14.30 -11.31
CA ASP A 17 -18.00 14.34 -10.60
C ASP A 17 -17.86 15.03 -9.23
N ARG A 18 -16.87 14.63 -8.44
CA ARG A 18 -16.61 15.28 -7.14
C ARG A 18 -16.33 16.77 -7.28
N ILE A 19 -15.54 17.18 -8.28
CA ILE A 19 -15.24 18.59 -8.52
C ILE A 19 -16.53 19.34 -8.92
N ALA A 20 -17.36 18.75 -9.77
CA ALA A 20 -18.63 19.35 -10.20
C ALA A 20 -19.61 19.54 -9.02
N GLN A 21 -19.70 18.53 -8.13
CA GLN A 21 -20.63 18.56 -7.00
C GLN A 21 -20.16 19.45 -5.85
N THR A 22 -18.85 19.51 -5.59
CA THR A 22 -18.31 20.12 -4.34
C THR A 22 -17.40 21.33 -4.57
N GLY A 23 -17.01 21.60 -5.83
CA GLY A 23 -15.97 22.58 -6.17
C GLY A 23 -14.56 22.16 -5.70
N LYS A 24 -14.37 20.94 -5.18
CA LYS A 24 -13.11 20.51 -4.58
C LYS A 24 -12.68 19.15 -5.13
N LYS A 25 -11.39 19.06 -5.51
CA LYS A 25 -10.78 17.77 -5.87
C LYS A 25 -10.59 16.87 -4.65
N PRO A 26 -10.46 15.54 -4.84
CA PRO A 26 -10.02 14.64 -3.75
C PRO A 26 -8.67 15.07 -3.17
N LYS A 27 -8.46 14.79 -1.89
CA LYS A 27 -7.18 15.10 -1.23
C LYS A 27 -6.10 14.05 -1.52
N ALA A 28 -6.49 12.83 -1.82
CA ALA A 28 -5.61 11.74 -2.19
C ALA A 28 -6.34 10.71 -3.05
N ILE A 29 -5.60 9.92 -3.80
CA ILE A 29 -6.04 8.70 -4.47
C ILE A 29 -5.36 7.53 -3.74
N ILE A 30 -6.14 6.50 -3.39
CA ILE A 30 -5.63 5.31 -2.66
C ILE A 30 -5.94 4.06 -3.51
N PRO A 31 -5.09 3.72 -4.49
CA PRO A 31 -5.22 2.46 -5.20
C PRO A 31 -4.75 1.30 -4.33
N VAL A 32 -5.48 0.19 -4.38
CA VAL A 32 -5.17 -1.04 -3.65
C VAL A 32 -4.64 -2.07 -4.63
N ALA A 33 -3.52 -2.72 -4.31
CA ALA A 33 -2.99 -3.87 -5.05
C ALA A 33 -3.64 -5.16 -4.52
N LEU A 34 -4.89 -5.39 -4.89
CA LEU A 34 -5.68 -6.50 -4.37
C LEU A 34 -5.03 -7.85 -4.72
N TYR A 35 -4.82 -8.68 -3.70
CA TYR A 35 -4.14 -10.00 -3.81
C TYR A 35 -2.74 -9.90 -4.44
N GLY A 36 -2.05 -8.78 -4.31
CA GLY A 36 -0.73 -8.55 -4.88
C GLY A 36 -0.73 -8.27 -6.39
N MET A 37 -1.91 -8.22 -7.02
CA MET A 37 -2.04 -7.88 -8.44
C MET A 37 -1.81 -6.38 -8.63
N PRO A 38 -0.84 -5.98 -9.47
CA PRO A 38 -0.64 -4.57 -9.79
C PRO A 38 -1.89 -3.94 -10.44
N TYR A 39 -2.29 -2.78 -9.97
CA TYR A 39 -3.20 -1.90 -10.70
C TYR A 39 -2.46 -1.25 -11.89
N ASP A 40 -3.15 -0.59 -12.79
CA ASP A 40 -2.50 0.19 -13.87
C ASP A 40 -1.80 1.44 -13.29
N CYS A 41 -0.60 1.24 -12.76
CA CYS A 41 0.18 2.30 -12.12
C CYS A 41 0.45 3.46 -13.10
N THR A 42 0.71 3.17 -14.38
CA THR A 42 0.97 4.21 -15.39
C THR A 42 -0.23 5.16 -15.52
N ARG A 43 -1.41 4.60 -15.76
CA ARG A 43 -2.62 5.41 -15.99
C ARG A 43 -3.09 6.13 -14.72
N ILE A 44 -3.03 5.46 -13.56
CA ILE A 44 -3.38 6.08 -12.28
C ILE A 44 -2.46 7.28 -11.99
N MET A 45 -1.15 7.12 -12.17
CA MET A 45 -0.19 8.21 -11.95
C MET A 45 -0.35 9.35 -12.94
N GLU A 46 -0.63 9.08 -14.22
CA GLU A 46 -0.94 10.10 -15.21
C GLU A 46 -2.14 10.96 -14.80
N ILE A 47 -3.24 10.31 -14.36
CA ILE A 47 -4.44 10.99 -13.90
C ILE A 47 -4.14 11.79 -12.63
N ALA A 48 -3.49 11.18 -11.64
CA ALA A 48 -3.13 11.83 -10.39
C ALA A 48 -2.31 13.10 -10.62
N ASN A 49 -1.30 13.03 -11.48
CA ASN A 49 -0.44 14.17 -11.84
C ASN A 49 -1.23 15.27 -12.57
N ARG A 50 -2.11 14.91 -13.51
CA ARG A 50 -2.95 15.86 -14.25
C ARG A 50 -3.82 16.71 -13.32
N TYR A 51 -4.37 16.10 -12.28
CA TYR A 51 -5.21 16.79 -11.29
C TYR A 51 -4.43 17.32 -10.09
N GLY A 52 -3.14 17.06 -10.00
CA GLY A 52 -2.30 17.43 -8.85
C GLY A 52 -2.83 16.82 -7.55
N ILE A 53 -3.15 15.52 -7.57
CA ILE A 53 -3.65 14.75 -6.42
C ILE A 53 -2.58 13.75 -6.02
N PRO A 54 -2.12 13.73 -4.75
CA PRO A 54 -1.14 12.74 -4.30
C PRO A 54 -1.74 11.33 -4.30
N VAL A 55 -0.89 10.34 -4.61
CA VAL A 55 -1.23 8.92 -4.54
C VAL A 55 -0.63 8.33 -3.27
N ILE A 56 -1.42 7.55 -2.55
CA ILE A 56 -1.00 6.71 -1.43
C ILE A 56 -1.28 5.27 -1.84
N GLU A 57 -0.25 4.50 -2.11
CA GLU A 57 -0.43 3.11 -2.53
C GLU A 57 -0.76 2.22 -1.33
N ASP A 58 -1.89 1.53 -1.38
CA ASP A 58 -2.13 0.40 -0.50
C ASP A 58 -1.51 -0.87 -1.12
N ALA A 59 -0.24 -1.08 -0.81
CA ALA A 59 0.53 -2.24 -1.20
C ALA A 59 0.61 -3.31 -0.08
N ALA A 60 -0.41 -3.34 0.79
CA ALA A 60 -0.48 -4.28 1.91
C ALA A 60 -0.43 -5.76 1.48
N GLU A 61 -0.80 -6.05 0.24
CA GLU A 61 -0.70 -7.36 -0.38
C GLU A 61 0.28 -7.39 -1.56
N GLY A 62 0.80 -6.21 -1.94
CA GLY A 62 1.68 -6.02 -3.10
C GLY A 62 3.16 -6.15 -2.83
N PHE A 63 3.57 -6.55 -1.60
CA PHE A 63 4.99 -6.67 -1.27
C PHE A 63 5.68 -7.70 -2.18
N GLY A 64 6.77 -7.29 -2.84
CA GLY A 64 7.49 -8.13 -3.81
C GLY A 64 6.92 -8.11 -5.24
N SER A 65 5.68 -7.67 -5.45
CA SER A 65 5.09 -7.52 -6.78
C SER A 65 5.66 -6.30 -7.51
N LYS A 66 5.75 -6.41 -8.83
CA LYS A 66 6.29 -5.35 -9.70
C LYS A 66 5.32 -5.02 -10.83
N PHE A 67 5.27 -3.75 -11.18
CA PHE A 67 4.64 -3.27 -12.41
C PHE A 67 5.71 -2.66 -13.32
N LYS A 68 5.90 -3.22 -14.51
CA LYS A 68 6.95 -2.79 -15.46
C LYS A 68 8.36 -2.67 -14.83
N GLY A 69 8.69 -3.62 -13.94
CA GLY A 69 9.98 -3.68 -13.27
C GLY A 69 10.13 -2.84 -11.99
N GLN A 70 9.20 -1.95 -11.68
CA GLN A 70 9.20 -1.16 -10.47
C GLN A 70 8.32 -1.80 -9.39
N MET A 71 8.79 -1.83 -8.14
CA MET A 71 8.08 -2.42 -7.00
C MET A 71 6.81 -1.64 -6.67
N LEU A 72 5.73 -2.36 -6.34
CA LEU A 72 4.54 -1.74 -5.75
C LEU A 72 4.86 -1.09 -4.41
N GLY A 73 4.17 0.01 -4.10
CA GLY A 73 4.45 0.86 -2.94
C GLY A 73 5.50 1.94 -3.19
N THR A 74 6.05 2.04 -4.43
CA THR A 74 7.08 3.03 -4.79
C THR A 74 6.68 3.98 -5.91
N PHE A 75 5.44 3.93 -6.38
CA PHE A 75 4.92 4.81 -7.44
C PHE A 75 4.32 6.10 -6.88
N GLY A 76 3.64 6.01 -5.74
CA GLY A 76 2.95 7.13 -5.10
C GLY A 76 3.84 7.92 -4.16
N LYS A 77 3.28 9.00 -3.61
CA LYS A 77 3.95 9.80 -2.58
C LYS A 77 4.23 8.98 -1.31
N PHE A 78 3.35 8.02 -1.00
CA PHE A 78 3.49 7.07 0.09
C PHE A 78 3.09 5.69 -0.38
N GLY A 79 3.76 4.66 0.14
CA GLY A 79 3.39 3.27 -0.03
C GLY A 79 3.20 2.60 1.33
N VAL A 80 2.11 1.88 1.49
CA VAL A 80 1.76 1.17 2.73
C VAL A 80 2.01 -0.32 2.55
N LEU A 81 2.82 -0.91 3.42
CA LEU A 81 3.09 -2.35 3.49
C LEU A 81 2.49 -2.93 4.76
N SER A 82 2.02 -4.16 4.70
CA SER A 82 1.50 -4.91 5.84
C SER A 82 2.35 -6.13 6.14
N PHE A 83 2.63 -6.34 7.42
CA PHE A 83 3.30 -7.54 7.95
C PHE A 83 2.39 -8.35 8.87
N ASN A 84 1.07 -8.30 8.59
CA ASN A 84 0.09 -9.12 9.30
C ASN A 84 0.34 -10.62 9.07
N GLY A 85 -0.25 -11.49 9.90
CA GLY A 85 0.00 -12.93 9.91
C GLY A 85 -0.22 -13.69 8.59
N ASN A 86 -1.04 -13.13 7.71
CA ASN A 86 -1.39 -13.72 6.40
C ASN A 86 -0.61 -13.13 5.21
N LYS A 87 0.39 -12.28 5.46
CA LYS A 87 1.16 -11.62 4.38
C LYS A 87 2.38 -12.46 3.97
N MET A 88 3.01 -12.09 2.84
CA MET A 88 4.19 -12.78 2.29
C MET A 88 5.33 -12.89 3.32
N ILE A 89 5.60 -11.81 4.04
CA ILE A 89 6.40 -11.81 5.26
C ILE A 89 5.53 -11.31 6.40
N THR A 90 5.74 -11.84 7.61
CA THR A 90 4.91 -11.49 8.74
C THR A 90 5.73 -11.21 9.99
N THR A 91 5.30 -10.23 10.74
CA THR A 91 5.76 -9.98 12.12
C THR A 91 4.61 -10.15 13.12
N SER A 92 3.61 -10.98 12.76
CA SER A 92 2.36 -11.19 13.49
C SER A 92 1.42 -9.96 13.48
N GLY A 93 1.93 -8.82 13.15
CA GLY A 93 1.25 -7.54 13.06
C GLY A 93 2.22 -6.45 12.64
N GLY A 94 1.76 -5.21 12.54
CA GLY A 94 2.59 -4.09 12.11
C GLY A 94 2.63 -3.94 10.58
N GLY A 95 3.48 -3.06 10.13
CA GLY A 95 3.64 -2.70 8.72
C GLY A 95 4.77 -1.69 8.55
N ALA A 96 4.93 -1.21 7.33
CA ALA A 96 5.86 -0.15 7.01
C ALA A 96 5.19 0.89 6.10
N LEU A 97 5.66 2.13 6.20
CA LEU A 97 5.30 3.20 5.29
C LEU A 97 6.55 3.63 4.53
N ILE A 98 6.45 3.59 3.21
CA ILE A 98 7.47 4.07 2.29
C ILE A 98 7.20 5.54 2.02
N CYS A 99 8.23 6.38 2.12
CA CYS A 99 8.20 7.79 1.74
C CYS A 99 9.58 8.22 1.24
N GLU A 100 9.61 9.25 0.37
CA GLU A 100 10.85 9.66 -0.29
C GLU A 100 11.68 10.66 0.55
N ASP A 101 11.03 11.46 1.40
CA ASP A 101 11.68 12.56 2.08
C ASP A 101 11.75 12.40 3.61
N ALA A 102 12.80 12.97 4.19
CA ALA A 102 13.08 12.89 5.63
C ALA A 102 12.06 13.68 6.47
N GLU A 103 11.46 14.74 5.94
CA GLU A 103 10.45 15.54 6.65
C GLU A 103 9.19 14.72 6.86
N SER A 104 8.68 14.10 5.80
CA SER A 104 7.54 13.17 5.87
C SER A 104 7.82 12.02 6.84
N LYS A 105 9.00 11.38 6.74
CA LYS A 105 9.42 10.32 7.67
C LYS A 105 9.37 10.80 9.12
N ASN A 106 9.97 11.94 9.41
CA ASN A 106 10.02 12.46 10.78
C ASN A 106 8.63 12.79 11.30
N ARG A 107 7.78 13.38 10.47
CA ARG A 107 6.40 13.70 10.83
C ARG A 107 5.56 12.45 11.11
N ILE A 108 5.69 11.42 10.27
CA ILE A 108 5.03 10.13 10.45
C ILE A 108 5.51 9.45 11.73
N MET A 109 6.82 9.41 11.96
CA MET A 109 7.39 8.83 13.18
C MET A 109 6.93 9.56 14.43
N TRP A 110 6.81 10.88 14.39
CA TRP A 110 6.28 11.66 15.50
C TRP A 110 4.85 11.25 15.83
N TYR A 111 3.96 11.13 14.84
CA TYR A 111 2.60 10.64 15.04
C TYR A 111 2.56 9.19 15.52
N ALA A 112 3.38 8.31 14.97
CA ALA A 112 3.45 6.88 15.32
C ALA A 112 4.06 6.63 16.71
N THR A 113 4.69 7.65 17.31
CA THR A 113 5.26 7.62 18.66
C THR A 113 4.55 8.61 19.59
N GLN A 114 3.23 8.61 19.52
CA GLN A 114 2.32 9.34 20.42
C GLN A 114 2.33 10.87 20.24
N ALA A 115 2.88 11.39 19.14
CA ALA A 115 3.06 12.85 18.92
C ALA A 115 3.73 13.55 20.10
N ARG A 116 4.73 12.90 20.72
CA ARG A 116 5.46 13.46 21.84
C ARG A 116 6.40 14.55 21.34
N ASP A 117 6.30 15.73 21.94
CA ASP A 117 7.17 16.86 21.64
C ASP A 117 8.56 16.69 22.28
N ALA A 118 9.55 17.35 21.69
CA ALA A 118 10.96 17.26 22.12
C ALA A 118 11.25 18.12 23.36
N TYR A 119 10.58 17.81 24.49
CA TYR A 119 10.82 18.42 25.79
C TYR A 119 11.39 17.40 26.77
N PRO A 120 12.09 17.82 27.85
CA PRO A 120 12.59 16.92 28.89
C PRO A 120 11.46 16.29 29.72
N TYR A 121 10.25 16.80 29.61
CA TYR A 121 9.02 16.27 30.22
C TYR A 121 8.04 15.83 29.16
N TYR A 122 6.99 15.09 29.54
CA TYR A 122 5.95 14.67 28.61
C TYR A 122 5.06 15.84 28.22
N GLN A 123 5.07 16.17 26.94
CA GLN A 123 4.17 17.14 26.35
C GLN A 123 3.70 16.67 24.98
N HIS A 124 2.44 16.93 24.67
CA HIS A 124 1.78 16.57 23.43
C HIS A 124 0.94 17.76 22.95
N THR A 125 1.27 18.31 21.79
CA THR A 125 0.51 19.42 21.18
C THR A 125 -0.49 18.89 20.13
N ALA A 126 -0.46 17.59 19.84
CA ALA A 126 -1.38 16.93 18.94
C ALA A 126 -1.70 15.50 19.42
N ILE A 127 -2.76 14.94 18.87
CA ILE A 127 -3.09 13.53 19.09
C ILE A 127 -2.15 12.67 18.25
N GLY A 128 -1.50 11.70 18.87
CA GLY A 128 -0.67 10.69 18.23
C GLY A 128 -1.07 9.29 18.65
N TYR A 129 -0.35 8.29 18.11
CA TYR A 129 -0.68 6.88 18.24
C TYR A 129 0.54 6.08 18.67
N ASN A 130 0.32 4.92 19.26
CA ASN A 130 1.37 3.96 19.55
C ASN A 130 1.43 2.91 18.42
N TYR A 131 1.99 3.31 17.28
CA TYR A 131 2.04 2.50 16.06
C TYR A 131 3.46 2.06 15.70
N ARG A 132 4.45 2.40 16.52
CA ARG A 132 5.81 1.94 16.29
C ARG A 132 5.91 0.43 16.52
N MET A 133 6.48 -0.28 15.54
CA MET A 133 6.77 -1.71 15.64
C MET A 133 7.68 -1.98 16.85
N THR A 134 7.41 -3.05 17.59
CA THR A 134 8.27 -3.49 18.69
C THR A 134 9.57 -4.09 18.17
N ASN A 135 10.61 -4.12 19.02
CA ASN A 135 11.90 -4.71 18.66
C ASN A 135 11.78 -6.20 18.32
N LEU A 136 10.89 -6.94 18.99
CA LEU A 136 10.64 -8.37 18.69
C LEU A 136 10.04 -8.54 17.30
N GLN A 137 9.04 -7.74 16.94
CA GLN A 137 8.44 -7.73 15.60
C GLN A 137 9.47 -7.34 14.55
N ALA A 138 10.29 -6.31 14.82
CA ALA A 138 11.32 -5.87 13.90
C ALA A 138 12.38 -6.95 13.66
N ALA A 139 12.82 -7.65 14.70
CA ALA A 139 13.78 -8.75 14.58
C ALA A 139 13.22 -9.91 13.74
N LEU A 140 11.95 -10.28 13.94
CA LEU A 140 11.29 -11.28 13.11
C LEU A 140 11.19 -10.82 11.63
N GLY A 141 10.88 -9.55 11.41
CA GLY A 141 10.85 -8.98 10.07
C GLY A 141 12.20 -9.01 9.37
N VAL A 142 13.28 -8.69 10.07
CA VAL A 142 14.66 -8.78 9.54
C VAL A 142 14.97 -10.22 9.11
N ALA A 143 14.73 -11.20 9.97
CA ALA A 143 14.98 -12.60 9.64
C ALA A 143 14.20 -13.07 8.41
N GLN A 144 12.93 -12.68 8.26
CA GLN A 144 12.16 -13.03 7.07
C GLN A 144 12.60 -12.28 5.81
N MET A 145 13.08 -11.04 5.96
CA MET A 145 13.65 -10.30 4.82
C MET A 145 14.93 -10.92 4.30
N GLU A 146 15.75 -11.52 5.15
CA GLU A 146 16.96 -12.24 4.75
C GLU A 146 16.62 -13.48 3.90
N GLU A 147 15.52 -14.16 4.20
CA GLU A 147 15.03 -15.33 3.44
C GLU A 147 14.20 -14.96 2.19
N LEU A 148 13.79 -13.69 2.05
CA LEU A 148 12.93 -13.25 0.95
C LEU A 148 13.46 -13.58 -0.45
N PRO A 149 14.79 -13.49 -0.76
CA PRO A 149 15.32 -13.89 -2.04
C PRO A 149 15.07 -15.36 -2.38
N GLU A 150 15.09 -16.23 -1.39
CA GLU A 150 14.78 -17.65 -1.59
C GLU A 150 13.27 -17.86 -1.77
N PHE A 151 12.44 -17.18 -0.99
CA PHE A 151 10.99 -17.21 -1.17
C PHE A 151 10.57 -16.71 -2.57
N THR A 152 11.22 -15.68 -3.09
CA THR A 152 10.94 -15.18 -4.44
C THR A 152 11.49 -16.08 -5.55
N LYS A 153 12.57 -16.81 -5.33
CA LYS A 153 13.04 -17.85 -6.26
C LYS A 153 12.14 -19.08 -6.27
N MET A 154 11.62 -19.47 -5.10
CA MET A 154 10.56 -20.49 -5.00
C MET A 154 9.24 -20.00 -5.58
N GLY A 155 9.10 -18.71 -5.74
CA GLY A 155 7.92 -17.94 -6.16
C GLY A 155 7.72 -17.82 -7.65
N GLU A 156 8.18 -18.75 -8.47
CA GLU A 156 7.38 -19.17 -9.61
C GLU A 156 6.06 -19.83 -9.15
N TYR A 157 5.64 -19.54 -7.92
CA TYR A 157 4.29 -19.77 -7.45
C TYR A 157 3.37 -18.76 -8.15
N ARG A 158 2.91 -19.15 -9.32
CA ARG A 158 1.74 -18.54 -9.95
C ARG A 158 0.56 -18.73 -9.00
N ALA A 159 0.28 -17.73 -8.19
CA ALA A 159 -0.93 -17.72 -7.39
C ALA A 159 -2.12 -17.66 -8.35
N LYS A 160 -2.74 -18.79 -8.60
CA LYS A 160 -3.99 -18.88 -9.36
C LYS A 160 -5.14 -18.54 -8.41
N VAL A 161 -5.56 -17.29 -8.39
CA VAL A 161 -6.77 -16.91 -7.66
C VAL A 161 -7.99 -17.36 -8.47
N ARG A 162 -8.73 -18.30 -7.92
CA ARG A 162 -10.03 -18.74 -8.46
C ARG A 162 -11.14 -18.05 -7.71
N PHE A 163 -11.91 -17.27 -8.40
CA PHE A 163 -13.21 -16.85 -7.88
C PHE A 163 -14.24 -17.91 -8.22
N VAL A 164 -14.96 -18.36 -7.21
CA VAL A 164 -16.13 -19.23 -7.35
C VAL A 164 -17.33 -18.37 -7.03
N ASP A 165 -18.25 -18.20 -7.98
CA ASP A 165 -19.52 -17.52 -7.71
C ASP A 165 -20.41 -18.35 -6.77
N GLY A 166 -21.47 -17.75 -6.25
CA GLY A 166 -22.42 -18.42 -5.35
C GLY A 166 -23.12 -19.64 -5.96
N SER A 167 -22.93 -19.91 -7.27
CA SER A 167 -23.47 -21.06 -7.99
C SER A 167 -22.39 -22.12 -8.26
N GLY A 168 -21.16 -21.91 -7.77
CA GLY A 168 -20.06 -22.85 -7.95
C GLY A 168 -19.34 -22.74 -9.31
N ASN A 169 -19.67 -21.75 -10.15
CA ASN A 169 -19.00 -21.56 -11.44
C ASN A 169 -17.64 -20.91 -11.23
N LYS A 170 -16.62 -21.48 -11.87
CA LYS A 170 -15.24 -21.01 -11.83
C LYS A 170 -15.07 -19.85 -12.82
N THR A 171 -14.97 -18.64 -12.34
CA THR A 171 -14.58 -17.49 -13.15
C THR A 171 -13.05 -17.43 -13.29
N LYS A 172 -12.62 -16.81 -14.37
CA LYS A 172 -11.26 -16.78 -14.89
C LYS A 172 -10.19 -16.51 -13.83
N ILE A 173 -9.14 -17.31 -13.90
CA ILE A 173 -7.95 -17.26 -13.06
C ILE A 173 -7.09 -16.07 -13.49
N PHE A 174 -6.60 -15.27 -12.53
CA PHE A 174 -5.51 -14.34 -12.74
C PHE A 174 -4.19 -15.08 -12.47
N ASP A 175 -3.31 -15.13 -13.46
CA ASP A 175 -1.93 -15.53 -13.26
C ASP A 175 -1.18 -14.31 -12.70
N CYS A 176 -0.88 -14.32 -11.41
CA CYS A 176 0.04 -13.38 -10.81
C CYS A 176 1.47 -13.86 -11.11
N LEU A 177 2.21 -13.10 -11.89
CA LEU A 177 3.63 -13.29 -12.15
C LEU A 177 4.46 -12.68 -11.03
#